data_0907779fc6ea3eeb4a74b7b177bc23fb
#
_entry.id   0907779fc6ea3eeb4a74b7b177bc23fb
#
_cell.length_a   1.000
_cell.length_b   1.000
_cell.length_c   1.000
_cell.angle_alpha   90.00
_cell.angle_beta   90.00
_cell.angle_gamma   90.00
#
_symmetry.space_group_name_H-M   'P 1'
#
loop_
_entity.id
_entity.type
_entity.pdbx_description
1 polymer ?
#
loop_
_entity_poly.entity_id
_entity_poly.type
_entity_poly.pdbx_seq_one_letter_code
_entity_poly.pdbx_strand_id
1 'polypeptide(L)'
;MFSGVYIYDIPMGRPDVCLDERPDRKRMFLPQIPTYDVRSVRSFDLSTLFDETNETISMDPKTMAAVRAGNENYLRNNVRLAPSLVNDRGNTVLHLAASSGHTSLVGYIINECPGLLMKSNLMGEVALHVAAGAGHLDVVLNLIDFIKDISCNDLGVAKKIYFAKNKNQDTALHVALKGKHMIVASCLVIAEKSLSFVANSDGFSPLYLAVEAGQADIVTTMCHETNDLSSKVGGRSIVHAALKAKRKDILAAILSKDASLIHLRDEGRTCLSFAASIGYYEGFCYLLDKDLDKVYVCDDDGLFQIHVAAKHGYDQILEEIFKRCPEALELLDRDDRNILHFAAKHGKVEVIKFILRSFKDKNTKRLINEQDVDGNTPLHLATKNWHPKVVSMFTWDYRVDLNKSNYNGFTALDVAEDNIDSSYIFHQRLTWMALINVGAPRSSITVLENLRSFKKPDCGKYKDQVNTLILVATLVATMTFTAGFALPGGYNDSVPNLGMAMLAKKTAFQVFLVCNTLAMYSSIITIVALIWAQLGDRLIILTAFNIALPFLGLALTSMSIAFMAGTYAAVSHLPLLGYFILGIGVIFLLVLLLLLAPYVCPYTHTQPFLRHIVYYPYFLLLVAAGDNNNKFD
;
A
#
# COMPACT_ATOMS: atom_id res chain seq x y z
N MET A 1 48.82 -9.98 1.71
CA MET A 1 48.73 -11.00 2.76
C MET A 1 47.84 -10.45 3.85
N PHE A 2 46.60 -10.84 3.85
CA PHE A 2 45.78 -11.13 5.01
C PHE A 2 44.45 -11.66 4.46
N SER A 3 44.29 -12.92 4.73
CA SER A 3 43.25 -13.84 4.34
C SER A 3 41.91 -13.57 5.07
N GLY A 4 40.87 -13.78 4.37
CA GLY A 4 39.53 -14.18 4.63
C GLY A 4 39.03 -14.34 6.08
N VAL A 5 37.94 -13.63 6.34
CA VAL A 5 37.01 -14.02 7.40
C VAL A 5 35.75 -14.52 6.70
N TYR A 6 35.60 -15.85 6.70
CA TYR A 6 34.38 -16.55 6.36
C TYR A 6 33.35 -16.29 7.46
N ILE A 7 32.23 -15.69 7.12
CA ILE A 7 31.03 -15.70 7.95
C ILE A 7 30.24 -16.94 7.59
N TYR A 8 30.07 -17.79 8.59
CA TYR A 8 29.31 -19.04 8.52
C TYR A 8 27.89 -18.83 8.01
N ASP A 9 27.55 -19.53 6.94
CA ASP A 9 26.17 -19.79 6.51
C ASP A 9 25.50 -20.70 7.56
N ILE A 10 24.44 -20.19 8.16
CA ILE A 10 23.46 -21.01 8.86
C ILE A 10 22.49 -21.48 7.80
N PRO A 11 22.35 -22.78 7.54
CA PRO A 11 21.37 -23.29 6.60
C PRO A 11 19.97 -23.18 7.21
N MET A 12 19.17 -22.28 6.67
CA MET A 12 17.72 -22.31 6.87
C MET A 12 17.18 -23.53 6.14
N GLY A 13 16.73 -24.51 6.92
CA GLY A 13 16.09 -25.72 6.46
C GLY A 13 14.90 -25.40 5.56
N ARG A 14 14.89 -26.02 4.38
CA ARG A 14 13.71 -26.13 3.53
C ARG A 14 12.63 -26.87 4.34
N PRO A 15 11.39 -26.40 4.36
CA PRO A 15 10.29 -27.27 4.75
C PRO A 15 10.09 -28.27 3.60
N ASP A 16 10.24 -29.53 3.93
CA ASP A 16 9.96 -30.66 3.07
C ASP A 16 8.56 -30.58 2.49
N VAL A 17 8.54 -30.88 1.21
CA VAL A 17 7.36 -31.15 0.40
C VAL A 17 6.56 -32.27 1.08
N CYS A 18 5.45 -31.93 1.70
CA CYS A 18 4.40 -32.88 2.00
C CYS A 18 3.51 -33.07 0.78
N LEU A 19 3.49 -34.30 0.37
CA LEU A 19 2.69 -34.95 -0.64
C LEU A 19 1.22 -34.53 -0.65
N ASP A 20 0.79 -34.21 -1.87
CA ASP A 20 -0.42 -34.63 -2.56
C ASP A 20 -1.54 -35.23 -1.68
N GLU A 21 -2.35 -34.36 -1.11
CA GLU A 21 -3.76 -34.64 -0.83
C GLU A 21 -4.59 -33.64 -1.62
N ARG A 22 -4.95 -34.07 -2.83
CA ARG A 22 -6.02 -33.41 -3.60
C ARG A 22 -7.31 -33.53 -2.79
N PRO A 23 -7.92 -32.46 -2.32
CA PRO A 23 -9.30 -32.56 -1.90
C PRO A 23 -10.12 -32.87 -3.15
N ASP A 24 -10.87 -33.96 -3.08
CA ASP A 24 -11.85 -34.39 -4.04
C ASP A 24 -12.52 -33.19 -4.70
N ARG A 25 -12.37 -33.09 -6.04
CA ARG A 25 -13.23 -32.25 -6.86
C ARG A 25 -14.67 -32.74 -6.66
N LYS A 26 -15.36 -32.19 -5.69
CA LYS A 26 -16.82 -32.16 -5.73
C LYS A 26 -17.17 -31.42 -7.01
N ARG A 27 -17.36 -32.15 -8.11
CA ARG A 27 -18.11 -31.65 -9.26
C ARG A 27 -19.40 -31.11 -8.66
N MET A 28 -19.54 -29.79 -8.61
CA MET A 28 -20.83 -29.16 -8.43
C MET A 28 -21.67 -29.71 -9.57
N PHE A 29 -22.55 -30.66 -9.24
CA PHE A 29 -23.60 -31.06 -10.17
C PHE A 29 -24.39 -29.77 -10.43
N LEU A 30 -24.26 -29.25 -11.66
CA LEU A 30 -25.23 -28.28 -12.18
C LEU A 30 -26.60 -28.91 -11.92
N PRO A 31 -27.51 -28.23 -11.22
CA PRO A 31 -28.84 -28.78 -11.01
C PRO A 31 -29.38 -29.12 -12.39
N GLN A 32 -29.71 -30.40 -12.62
CA GLN A 32 -30.46 -30.77 -13.80
C GLN A 32 -31.72 -29.94 -13.73
N ILE A 33 -31.91 -29.06 -14.73
CA ILE A 33 -33.14 -28.27 -14.87
C ILE A 33 -34.25 -29.32 -14.89
N PRO A 34 -35.20 -29.32 -13.94
CA PRO A 34 -36.29 -30.27 -13.97
C PRO A 34 -36.97 -30.08 -15.31
N THR A 35 -37.03 -31.12 -16.12
CA THR A 35 -37.87 -31.16 -17.32
C THR A 35 -39.29 -31.20 -16.82
N TYR A 36 -39.89 -30.03 -16.63
CA TYR A 36 -41.31 -29.93 -16.38
C TYR A 36 -42.05 -30.30 -17.64
N ASP A 37 -43.00 -31.22 -17.47
CA ASP A 37 -43.93 -31.75 -18.45
C ASP A 37 -44.48 -30.64 -19.35
N VAL A 38 -44.47 -30.86 -20.67
CA VAL A 38 -44.94 -29.91 -21.69
C VAL A 38 -46.41 -29.65 -21.48
N ARG A 39 -46.74 -28.64 -20.69
CA ARG A 39 -48.11 -28.13 -20.56
C ARG A 39 -48.36 -27.17 -21.70
N SER A 40 -49.46 -27.44 -22.39
CA SER A 40 -50.11 -26.68 -23.47
C SER A 40 -49.58 -25.26 -23.66
N VAL A 41 -49.08 -24.99 -24.87
CA VAL A 41 -48.74 -23.65 -25.38
C VAL A 41 -49.95 -22.73 -25.14
N ARG A 42 -49.87 -21.87 -24.13
CA ARG A 42 -50.88 -20.84 -23.89
C ARG A 42 -50.65 -19.70 -24.89
N SER A 43 -51.64 -19.33 -25.66
CA SER A 43 -51.61 -18.15 -26.49
C SER A 43 -51.65 -16.92 -25.58
N PHE A 44 -50.50 -16.29 -25.35
CA PHE A 44 -50.43 -15.01 -24.67
C PHE A 44 -50.82 -13.89 -25.64
N ASP A 45 -51.74 -13.01 -25.19
CA ASP A 45 -51.98 -11.75 -25.89
C ASP A 45 -50.84 -10.77 -25.60
N LEU A 46 -49.91 -10.64 -26.54
CA LEU A 46 -48.70 -9.79 -26.44
C LEU A 46 -49.06 -8.29 -26.37
N SER A 47 -50.28 -7.88 -26.75
CA SER A 47 -50.72 -6.48 -26.65
C SER A 47 -50.76 -5.97 -25.21
N THR A 48 -51.00 -6.85 -24.23
CA THR A 48 -51.07 -6.50 -22.81
C THR A 48 -49.69 -6.20 -22.16
N LEU A 49 -48.60 -6.52 -22.84
CA LEU A 49 -47.23 -6.23 -22.36
C LEU A 49 -46.83 -4.75 -22.50
N PHE A 50 -47.56 -3.99 -23.33
CA PHE A 50 -47.22 -2.61 -23.72
C PHE A 50 -48.24 -1.57 -23.26
N ASP A 51 -49.19 -1.93 -22.36
CA ASP A 51 -50.16 -0.98 -21.82
C ASP A 51 -49.48 0.05 -20.92
N GLU A 52 -49.19 1.23 -21.44
CA GLU A 52 -48.68 2.38 -20.70
C GLU A 52 -49.83 3.16 -20.05
N THR A 53 -50.34 2.70 -18.92
CA THR A 53 -51.19 3.54 -18.07
C THR A 53 -50.30 4.40 -17.19
N ASN A 54 -50.31 5.73 -17.38
CA ASN A 54 -49.47 6.69 -16.62
C ASN A 54 -49.99 6.98 -15.21
N GLU A 55 -51.12 6.45 -14.78
CA GLU A 55 -51.69 6.66 -13.45
C GLU A 55 -51.19 5.57 -12.51
N THR A 56 -50.35 5.97 -11.52
CA THR A 56 -49.89 5.05 -10.48
C THR A 56 -50.88 5.02 -9.32
N ILE A 57 -51.28 3.82 -8.90
CA ILE A 57 -52.16 3.55 -7.77
C ILE A 57 -51.29 3.11 -6.59
N SER A 58 -51.41 3.79 -5.44
CA SER A 58 -50.64 3.41 -4.24
C SER A 58 -51.13 2.08 -3.70
N MET A 59 -50.19 1.18 -3.43
CA MET A 59 -50.47 -0.15 -2.84
C MET A 59 -50.73 -0.02 -1.33
N ASP A 60 -51.86 -0.51 -0.88
CA ASP A 60 -52.19 -0.50 0.58
C ASP A 60 -51.24 -1.40 1.40
N PRO A 61 -51.04 -1.09 2.69
CA PRO A 61 -50.15 -1.87 3.57
C PRO A 61 -50.57 -3.33 3.76
N LYS A 62 -51.89 -3.62 3.71
CA LYS A 62 -52.41 -4.99 3.84
C LYS A 62 -52.04 -5.83 2.62
N THR A 63 -52.17 -5.28 1.43
CA THR A 63 -51.72 -5.93 0.18
C THR A 63 -50.22 -6.18 0.21
N MET A 64 -49.39 -5.21 0.62
CA MET A 64 -47.95 -5.42 0.80
C MET A 64 -47.62 -6.54 1.79
N ALA A 65 -48.31 -6.59 2.93
CA ALA A 65 -48.10 -7.63 3.92
C ALA A 65 -48.52 -9.01 3.39
N ALA A 66 -49.67 -9.11 2.71
CA ALA A 66 -50.13 -10.35 2.09
C ALA A 66 -49.19 -10.90 1.04
N VAL A 67 -48.64 -10.03 0.17
CA VAL A 67 -47.64 -10.42 -0.86
C VAL A 67 -46.35 -10.93 -0.22
N ARG A 68 -45.84 -10.22 0.79
CA ARG A 68 -44.63 -10.65 1.53
C ARG A 68 -44.84 -11.96 2.29
N ALA A 69 -46.07 -12.24 2.72
CA ALA A 69 -46.43 -13.50 3.39
C ALA A 69 -46.75 -14.65 2.40
N GLY A 70 -46.79 -14.38 1.11
CA GLY A 70 -47.12 -15.37 0.08
C GLY A 70 -48.59 -15.76 0.06
N ASN A 71 -49.50 -14.90 0.59
CA ASN A 71 -50.92 -15.21 0.69
C ASN A 71 -51.64 -14.99 -0.65
N GLU A 72 -51.64 -16.02 -1.48
CA GLU A 72 -52.29 -16.02 -2.81
C GLU A 72 -53.82 -15.84 -2.72
N ASN A 73 -54.45 -16.47 -1.71
CA ASN A 73 -55.91 -16.39 -1.51
C ASN A 73 -56.36 -14.94 -1.23
N TYR A 74 -55.60 -14.19 -0.46
CA TYR A 74 -55.90 -12.78 -0.22
C TYR A 74 -55.88 -11.97 -1.52
N LEU A 75 -54.84 -12.19 -2.35
CA LEU A 75 -54.68 -11.49 -3.65
C LEU A 75 -55.81 -11.83 -4.61
N ARG A 76 -56.18 -13.10 -4.75
CA ARG A 76 -57.30 -13.55 -5.59
C ARG A 76 -58.62 -12.87 -5.25
N ASN A 77 -58.90 -12.70 -3.97
CA ASN A 77 -60.19 -12.24 -3.51
C ASN A 77 -60.31 -10.73 -3.32
N ASN A 78 -59.18 -10.03 -3.11
CA ASN A 78 -59.21 -8.64 -2.63
C ASN A 78 -58.43 -7.65 -3.50
N VAL A 79 -57.64 -8.13 -4.50
CA VAL A 79 -56.72 -7.27 -5.22
C VAL A 79 -56.93 -7.43 -6.73
N ARG A 80 -57.23 -6.32 -7.41
CA ARG A 80 -57.16 -6.27 -8.87
C ARG A 80 -55.70 -6.01 -9.31
N LEU A 81 -55.07 -7.00 -9.92
CA LEU A 81 -53.70 -6.89 -10.40
C LEU A 81 -53.64 -5.94 -11.59
N ALA A 82 -52.79 -4.93 -11.50
CA ALA A 82 -52.56 -3.96 -12.59
C ALA A 82 -51.10 -3.48 -12.53
N PRO A 83 -50.48 -3.15 -13.67
CA PRO A 83 -49.13 -2.57 -13.74
C PRO A 83 -48.99 -1.23 -13.01
N SER A 84 -50.11 -0.51 -12.82
CA SER A 84 -50.17 0.78 -12.09
C SER A 84 -50.14 0.65 -10.58
N LEU A 85 -50.38 -0.54 -10.01
CA LEU A 85 -50.38 -0.77 -8.55
C LEU A 85 -48.95 -0.91 -8.01
N VAL A 86 -48.45 0.15 -7.36
CA VAL A 86 -47.07 0.24 -6.91
C VAL A 86 -46.96 0.77 -5.46
N ASN A 87 -45.89 0.41 -4.78
CA ASN A 87 -45.54 1.02 -3.49
C ASN A 87 -44.70 2.31 -3.67
N ASP A 88 -44.30 2.95 -2.56
CA ASP A 88 -43.51 4.19 -2.53
C ASP A 88 -42.15 4.09 -3.25
N ARG A 89 -41.63 2.87 -3.46
CA ARG A 89 -40.40 2.61 -4.23
C ARG A 89 -40.69 2.26 -5.71
N GLY A 90 -41.93 2.35 -6.13
CA GLY A 90 -42.36 1.95 -7.45
C GLY A 90 -42.38 0.43 -7.68
N ASN A 91 -42.25 -0.37 -6.64
CA ASN A 91 -42.29 -1.82 -6.74
C ASN A 91 -43.73 -2.27 -6.93
N THR A 92 -43.99 -3.05 -7.98
CA THR A 92 -45.25 -3.71 -8.23
C THR A 92 -45.43 -4.95 -7.34
N VAL A 93 -46.60 -5.54 -7.36
CA VAL A 93 -46.90 -6.81 -6.67
C VAL A 93 -45.90 -7.91 -7.06
N LEU A 94 -45.51 -7.97 -8.35
CA LEU A 94 -44.54 -8.94 -8.85
C LEU A 94 -43.12 -8.69 -8.26
N HIS A 95 -42.68 -7.44 -8.14
CA HIS A 95 -41.40 -7.12 -7.49
C HIS A 95 -41.36 -7.59 -6.03
N LEU A 96 -42.45 -7.35 -5.28
CA LEU A 96 -42.54 -7.76 -3.89
C LEU A 96 -42.56 -9.28 -3.74
N ALA A 97 -43.35 -9.99 -4.57
CA ALA A 97 -43.39 -11.46 -4.56
C ALA A 97 -42.02 -12.06 -4.94
N ALA A 98 -41.37 -11.49 -5.95
CA ALA A 98 -40.02 -11.89 -6.37
C ALA A 98 -38.96 -11.66 -5.31
N SER A 99 -39.02 -10.53 -4.59
CA SER A 99 -38.09 -10.24 -3.46
C SER A 99 -38.30 -11.12 -2.24
N SER A 100 -39.51 -11.67 -2.06
CA SER A 100 -39.87 -12.53 -0.93
C SER A 100 -39.69 -14.03 -1.21
N GLY A 101 -39.39 -14.42 -2.44
CA GLY A 101 -39.11 -15.80 -2.81
C GLY A 101 -40.36 -16.70 -3.01
N HIS A 102 -41.55 -16.12 -3.17
CA HIS A 102 -42.81 -16.89 -3.27
C HIS A 102 -43.10 -17.33 -4.72
N THR A 103 -42.55 -18.46 -5.13
CA THR A 103 -42.62 -18.98 -6.52
C THR A 103 -44.05 -19.21 -7.01
N SER A 104 -44.92 -19.81 -6.20
CA SER A 104 -46.33 -20.04 -6.55
C SER A 104 -47.09 -18.73 -6.80
N LEU A 105 -46.87 -17.75 -5.93
CA LEU A 105 -47.46 -16.42 -6.03
C LEU A 105 -46.95 -15.67 -7.27
N VAL A 106 -45.65 -15.75 -7.58
CA VAL A 106 -45.06 -15.20 -8.81
C VAL A 106 -45.74 -15.80 -10.05
N GLY A 107 -45.87 -17.11 -10.10
CA GLY A 107 -46.58 -17.80 -11.19
C GLY A 107 -48.03 -17.35 -11.35
N TYR A 108 -48.76 -17.21 -10.24
CA TYR A 108 -50.11 -16.68 -10.27
C TYR A 108 -50.18 -15.25 -10.83
N ILE A 109 -49.36 -14.34 -10.31
CA ILE A 109 -49.34 -12.93 -10.71
C ILE A 109 -49.04 -12.78 -12.20
N ILE A 110 -48.07 -13.53 -12.74
CA ILE A 110 -47.68 -13.44 -14.14
C ILE A 110 -48.79 -13.98 -15.06
N ASN A 111 -49.48 -15.08 -14.67
CA ASN A 111 -50.60 -15.63 -15.43
C ASN A 111 -51.77 -14.64 -15.53
N GLU A 112 -52.04 -13.89 -14.44
CA GLU A 112 -53.14 -12.90 -14.42
C GLU A 112 -52.78 -11.58 -15.11
N CYS A 113 -51.48 -11.15 -14.99
CA CYS A 113 -51.04 -9.88 -15.52
C CYS A 113 -49.58 -9.96 -16.07
N PRO A 114 -49.38 -10.50 -17.29
CA PRO A 114 -48.06 -10.65 -17.91
C PRO A 114 -47.28 -9.35 -18.08
N GLY A 115 -47.99 -8.21 -18.26
CA GLY A 115 -47.37 -6.88 -18.40
C GLY A 115 -46.48 -6.45 -17.24
N LEU A 116 -46.65 -7.08 -16.06
CA LEU A 116 -45.79 -6.83 -14.88
C LEU A 116 -44.34 -7.29 -15.09
N LEU A 117 -44.05 -8.19 -16.01
CA LEU A 117 -42.69 -8.64 -16.34
C LEU A 117 -41.80 -7.51 -16.88
N MET A 118 -42.39 -6.56 -17.62
CA MET A 118 -41.69 -5.44 -18.24
C MET A 118 -41.68 -4.18 -17.36
N LYS A 119 -42.55 -4.11 -16.35
CA LYS A 119 -42.66 -2.92 -15.50
C LYS A 119 -41.45 -2.77 -14.62
N SER A 120 -40.81 -1.59 -14.65
CA SER A 120 -39.68 -1.25 -13.82
C SER A 120 -40.09 -0.46 -12.57
N ASN A 121 -39.35 -0.63 -11.46
CA ASN A 121 -39.48 0.17 -10.26
C ASN A 121 -38.73 1.53 -10.40
N LEU A 122 -38.71 2.35 -9.31
CA LEU A 122 -38.01 3.63 -9.31
C LEU A 122 -36.47 3.51 -9.48
N MET A 123 -35.90 2.32 -9.27
CA MET A 123 -34.49 2.03 -9.53
C MET A 123 -34.24 1.53 -10.97
N GLY A 124 -35.30 1.45 -11.79
CA GLY A 124 -35.23 0.89 -13.15
C GLY A 124 -35.19 -0.65 -13.17
N GLU A 125 -35.41 -1.32 -12.04
CA GLU A 125 -35.33 -2.77 -11.95
C GLU A 125 -36.68 -3.41 -12.34
N VAL A 126 -36.63 -4.46 -13.13
CA VAL A 126 -37.78 -5.37 -13.37
C VAL A 126 -37.72 -6.51 -12.35
N ALA A 127 -38.80 -7.27 -12.21
CA ALA A 127 -38.90 -8.36 -11.24
C ALA A 127 -37.73 -9.37 -11.29
N LEU A 128 -37.20 -9.62 -12.51
CA LEU A 128 -36.02 -10.49 -12.69
C LEU A 128 -34.76 -9.94 -12.01
N HIS A 129 -34.54 -8.62 -11.98
CA HIS A 129 -33.43 -7.99 -11.25
C HIS A 129 -33.58 -8.23 -9.74
N VAL A 130 -34.80 -8.00 -9.23
CA VAL A 130 -35.10 -8.13 -7.81
C VAL A 130 -34.95 -9.57 -7.34
N ALA A 131 -35.49 -10.54 -8.09
CA ALA A 131 -35.33 -11.97 -7.81
C ALA A 131 -33.85 -12.41 -7.83
N ALA A 132 -33.12 -11.94 -8.85
CA ALA A 132 -31.69 -12.26 -9.01
C ALA A 132 -30.83 -11.67 -7.88
N GLY A 133 -31.13 -10.44 -7.47
CA GLY A 133 -30.45 -9.76 -6.36
C GLY A 133 -30.76 -10.35 -4.99
N ALA A 134 -31.95 -10.88 -4.80
CA ALA A 134 -32.35 -11.60 -3.58
C ALA A 134 -31.84 -13.05 -3.55
N GLY A 135 -31.39 -13.59 -4.69
CA GLY A 135 -30.87 -14.96 -4.79
C GLY A 135 -31.93 -16.06 -4.78
N HIS A 136 -33.18 -15.73 -5.05
CA HIS A 136 -34.29 -16.69 -5.05
C HIS A 136 -34.31 -17.53 -6.32
N LEU A 137 -33.58 -18.65 -6.30
CA LEU A 137 -33.38 -19.53 -7.45
C LEU A 137 -34.69 -19.99 -8.09
N ASP A 138 -35.64 -20.50 -7.29
CA ASP A 138 -36.91 -21.05 -7.79
C ASP A 138 -37.76 -19.98 -8.48
N VAL A 139 -37.72 -18.75 -7.95
CA VAL A 139 -38.40 -17.60 -8.59
C VAL A 139 -37.75 -17.24 -9.90
N VAL A 140 -36.41 -17.22 -9.95
CA VAL A 140 -35.67 -16.92 -11.19
C VAL A 140 -35.93 -17.98 -12.25
N LEU A 141 -35.93 -19.26 -11.88
CA LEU A 141 -36.27 -20.36 -12.81
C LEU A 141 -37.68 -20.23 -13.36
N ASN A 142 -38.66 -19.94 -12.49
CA ASN A 142 -40.04 -19.71 -12.89
C ASN A 142 -40.16 -18.53 -13.88
N LEU A 143 -39.48 -17.39 -13.59
CA LEU A 143 -39.44 -16.24 -14.48
C LEU A 143 -38.80 -16.60 -15.84
N ILE A 144 -37.68 -17.34 -15.83
CA ILE A 144 -36.99 -17.79 -17.04
C ILE A 144 -37.92 -18.67 -17.91
N ASP A 145 -38.66 -19.58 -17.29
CA ASP A 145 -39.57 -20.46 -18.01
C ASP A 145 -40.70 -19.67 -18.66
N PHE A 146 -41.31 -18.70 -17.95
CA PHE A 146 -42.30 -17.78 -18.56
C PHE A 146 -41.71 -16.95 -19.70
N ILE A 147 -40.46 -16.46 -19.58
CA ILE A 147 -39.80 -15.71 -20.66
C ILE A 147 -39.53 -16.61 -21.87
N LYS A 148 -39.19 -17.90 -21.64
CA LYS A 148 -39.04 -18.87 -22.74
C LYS A 148 -40.37 -19.13 -23.47
N ASP A 149 -41.45 -19.26 -22.73
CA ASP A 149 -42.81 -19.42 -23.36
C ASP A 149 -43.16 -18.20 -24.21
N ILE A 150 -42.82 -16.98 -23.75
CA ILE A 150 -42.97 -15.76 -24.55
C ILE A 150 -42.04 -15.79 -25.78
N SER A 151 -40.81 -16.31 -25.65
CA SER A 151 -39.85 -16.35 -26.76
C SER A 151 -40.29 -17.25 -27.92
N CYS A 152 -41.12 -18.27 -27.66
CA CYS A 152 -41.74 -19.09 -28.70
C CYS A 152 -42.67 -18.27 -29.59
N ASN A 153 -43.26 -17.19 -29.06
CA ASN A 153 -44.19 -16.33 -29.78
C ASN A 153 -43.51 -15.06 -30.32
N ASP A 154 -42.60 -14.46 -29.57
CA ASP A 154 -41.84 -13.27 -29.95
C ASP A 154 -40.47 -13.22 -29.27
N LEU A 155 -39.43 -13.57 -30.02
CA LEU A 155 -38.03 -13.54 -29.54
C LEU A 155 -37.57 -12.11 -29.18
N GLY A 156 -38.14 -11.07 -29.80
CA GLY A 156 -37.80 -9.68 -29.55
C GLY A 156 -38.20 -9.23 -28.14
N VAL A 157 -39.40 -9.64 -27.70
CA VAL A 157 -39.92 -9.33 -26.36
C VAL A 157 -39.13 -10.06 -25.28
N ALA A 158 -38.85 -11.35 -25.45
CA ALA A 158 -38.05 -12.12 -24.52
C ALA A 158 -36.65 -11.49 -24.32
N LYS A 159 -36.00 -11.09 -25.40
CA LYS A 159 -34.73 -10.36 -25.33
C LYS A 159 -34.85 -9.05 -24.56
N LYS A 160 -35.88 -8.25 -24.73
CA LYS A 160 -36.10 -7.00 -24.00
C LYS A 160 -36.11 -7.25 -22.47
N ILE A 161 -36.71 -8.34 -21.99
CA ILE A 161 -36.76 -8.66 -20.56
C ILE A 161 -35.39 -9.05 -20.04
N TYR A 162 -34.65 -9.92 -20.74
CA TYR A 162 -33.31 -10.33 -20.32
C TYR A 162 -32.31 -9.16 -20.31
N PHE A 163 -32.38 -8.27 -21.34
CA PHE A 163 -31.49 -7.13 -21.49
C PHE A 163 -31.99 -5.86 -20.81
N ALA A 164 -33.10 -5.94 -20.05
CA ALA A 164 -33.54 -4.83 -19.23
C ALA A 164 -32.40 -4.35 -18.31
N LYS A 165 -32.25 -3.03 -18.23
CA LYS A 165 -31.18 -2.39 -17.49
C LYS A 165 -31.75 -1.49 -16.38
N ASN A 166 -31.19 -1.58 -15.18
CA ASN A 166 -31.54 -0.66 -14.11
C ASN A 166 -30.87 0.72 -14.29
N LYS A 167 -31.02 1.64 -13.34
CA LYS A 167 -30.39 2.98 -13.38
C LYS A 167 -28.87 2.95 -13.50
N ASN A 168 -28.21 1.92 -12.98
CA ASN A 168 -26.77 1.70 -13.11
C ASN A 168 -26.40 0.97 -14.41
N GLN A 169 -27.35 0.81 -15.32
CA GLN A 169 -27.21 -0.01 -16.53
C GLN A 169 -26.87 -1.48 -16.25
N ASP A 170 -27.11 -1.97 -15.03
CA ASP A 170 -26.93 -3.38 -14.68
C ASP A 170 -28.12 -4.20 -15.23
N THR A 171 -27.81 -5.37 -15.81
CA THR A 171 -28.82 -6.41 -16.10
C THR A 171 -29.03 -7.29 -14.88
N ALA A 172 -30.06 -8.14 -14.88
CA ALA A 172 -30.30 -9.09 -13.79
C ALA A 172 -29.08 -10.00 -13.50
N LEU A 173 -28.29 -10.34 -14.54
CA LEU A 173 -27.05 -11.11 -14.38
C LEU A 173 -25.96 -10.32 -13.61
N HIS A 174 -25.81 -9.02 -13.87
CA HIS A 174 -24.91 -8.17 -13.07
C HIS A 174 -25.33 -8.17 -11.59
N VAL A 175 -26.63 -8.00 -11.34
CA VAL A 175 -27.15 -7.95 -9.97
C VAL A 175 -26.93 -9.28 -9.25
N ALA A 176 -27.16 -10.43 -9.93
CA ALA A 176 -26.88 -11.75 -9.37
C ALA A 176 -25.42 -11.93 -8.98
N LEU A 177 -24.48 -11.51 -9.86
CA LEU A 177 -23.03 -11.62 -9.61
C LEU A 177 -22.56 -10.69 -8.47
N LYS A 178 -23.04 -9.44 -8.45
CA LYS A 178 -22.79 -8.49 -7.36
C LYS A 178 -23.31 -9.00 -6.01
N GLY A 179 -24.48 -9.68 -6.03
CA GLY A 179 -25.08 -10.35 -4.87
C GLY A 179 -24.39 -11.66 -4.48
N LYS A 180 -23.41 -12.14 -5.26
CA LYS A 180 -22.72 -13.44 -5.09
C LYS A 180 -23.66 -14.65 -5.20
N HIS A 181 -24.76 -14.53 -5.92
CA HIS A 181 -25.74 -15.61 -6.15
C HIS A 181 -25.34 -16.42 -7.40
N MET A 182 -24.28 -17.24 -7.26
CA MET A 182 -23.61 -17.90 -8.40
C MET A 182 -24.53 -18.90 -9.13
N ILE A 183 -25.40 -19.61 -8.42
CA ILE A 183 -26.35 -20.57 -9.02
C ILE A 183 -27.36 -19.81 -9.90
N VAL A 184 -27.90 -18.71 -9.40
CA VAL A 184 -28.83 -17.83 -10.13
C VAL A 184 -28.14 -17.25 -11.38
N ALA A 185 -26.88 -16.78 -11.22
CA ALA A 185 -26.09 -16.28 -12.33
C ALA A 185 -25.87 -17.35 -13.41
N SER A 186 -25.56 -18.59 -13.03
CA SER A 186 -25.40 -19.70 -13.97
C SER A 186 -26.70 -19.99 -14.75
N CYS A 187 -27.86 -19.96 -14.09
CA CYS A 187 -29.15 -20.16 -14.74
C CYS A 187 -29.45 -19.05 -15.76
N LEU A 188 -29.14 -17.78 -15.43
CA LEU A 188 -29.31 -16.65 -16.35
C LEU A 188 -28.37 -16.74 -17.57
N VAL A 189 -27.12 -17.18 -17.38
CA VAL A 189 -26.16 -17.41 -18.47
C VAL A 189 -26.64 -18.54 -19.41
N ILE A 190 -27.16 -19.62 -18.84
CA ILE A 190 -27.71 -20.75 -19.62
C ILE A 190 -28.97 -20.29 -20.43
N ALA A 191 -29.78 -19.42 -19.82
CA ALA A 191 -30.97 -18.90 -20.49
C ALA A 191 -30.65 -17.95 -21.66
N GLU A 192 -29.70 -17.03 -21.49
CA GLU A 192 -29.26 -16.09 -22.51
C GLU A 192 -27.77 -15.77 -22.38
N LYS A 193 -26.94 -16.43 -23.16
CA LYS A 193 -25.46 -16.33 -23.06
C LYS A 193 -24.93 -14.94 -23.42
N SER A 194 -25.58 -14.23 -24.32
CA SER A 194 -25.12 -12.91 -24.79
C SER A 194 -25.18 -11.84 -23.69
N LEU A 195 -25.94 -12.06 -22.63
CA LEU A 195 -25.90 -11.22 -21.41
C LEU A 195 -24.51 -11.10 -20.79
N SER A 196 -23.67 -12.13 -20.95
CA SER A 196 -22.32 -12.18 -20.37
C SER A 196 -21.41 -11.04 -20.81
N PHE A 197 -21.71 -10.40 -21.95
CA PHE A 197 -20.83 -9.43 -22.60
C PHE A 197 -21.34 -7.98 -22.54
N VAL A 198 -22.52 -7.74 -21.98
CA VAL A 198 -23.13 -6.41 -21.92
C VAL A 198 -22.49 -5.61 -20.80
N ALA A 199 -21.88 -4.47 -21.13
CA ALA A 199 -21.32 -3.59 -20.10
C ALA A 199 -22.40 -2.73 -19.42
N ASN A 200 -22.20 -2.45 -18.12
CA ASN A 200 -22.99 -1.50 -17.35
C ASN A 200 -22.43 -0.07 -17.47
N SER A 201 -22.92 0.89 -16.65
CA SER A 201 -22.45 2.29 -16.63
C SER A 201 -20.96 2.43 -16.30
N ASP A 202 -20.41 1.55 -15.49
CA ASP A 202 -19.01 1.56 -15.05
C ASP A 202 -18.08 0.83 -16.02
N GLY A 203 -18.64 0.32 -17.13
CA GLY A 203 -17.90 -0.46 -18.11
C GLY A 203 -17.64 -1.92 -17.71
N PHE A 204 -18.27 -2.42 -16.64
CA PHE A 204 -18.13 -3.82 -16.22
C PHE A 204 -19.16 -4.70 -16.94
N SER A 205 -18.70 -5.75 -17.61
CA SER A 205 -19.56 -6.82 -18.11
C SER A 205 -19.79 -7.89 -17.02
N PRO A 206 -20.86 -8.69 -17.09
CA PRO A 206 -21.03 -9.85 -16.21
C PRO A 206 -19.85 -10.81 -16.24
N LEU A 207 -19.24 -11.02 -17.42
CA LEU A 207 -18.03 -11.82 -17.54
C LEU A 207 -16.87 -11.22 -16.73
N TYR A 208 -16.68 -9.88 -16.78
CA TYR A 208 -15.69 -9.20 -15.95
C TYR A 208 -15.93 -9.47 -14.45
N LEU A 209 -17.18 -9.30 -13.99
CA LEU A 209 -17.52 -9.53 -12.57
C LEU A 209 -17.32 -10.99 -12.14
N ALA A 210 -17.66 -11.95 -13.01
CA ALA A 210 -17.43 -13.36 -12.73
C ALA A 210 -15.94 -13.71 -12.64
N VAL A 211 -15.12 -13.13 -13.50
CA VAL A 211 -13.66 -13.28 -13.51
C VAL A 211 -13.06 -12.62 -12.25
N GLU A 212 -13.47 -11.39 -11.92
CA GLU A 212 -13.00 -10.68 -10.72
C GLU A 212 -13.36 -11.44 -9.43
N ALA A 213 -14.56 -12.07 -9.40
CA ALA A 213 -14.98 -12.93 -8.29
C ALA A 213 -14.25 -14.29 -8.26
N GLY A 214 -13.41 -14.60 -9.23
CA GLY A 214 -12.63 -15.83 -9.33
C GLY A 214 -13.46 -17.10 -9.57
N GLN A 215 -14.62 -16.99 -10.22
CA GLN A 215 -15.59 -18.09 -10.42
C GLN A 215 -15.33 -18.82 -11.74
N ALA A 216 -14.39 -19.77 -11.73
CA ALA A 216 -13.96 -20.47 -12.95
C ALA A 216 -15.09 -21.20 -13.70
N ASP A 217 -16.02 -21.83 -12.98
CA ASP A 217 -17.10 -22.61 -13.58
C ASP A 217 -18.07 -21.74 -14.39
N ILE A 218 -18.43 -20.57 -13.85
CA ILE A 218 -19.28 -19.59 -14.56
C ILE A 218 -18.54 -18.98 -15.74
N VAL A 219 -17.27 -18.62 -15.56
CA VAL A 219 -16.42 -18.06 -16.61
C VAL A 219 -16.29 -19.04 -17.77
N THR A 220 -16.04 -20.32 -17.51
CA THR A 220 -15.97 -21.35 -18.56
C THR A 220 -17.29 -21.49 -19.29
N THR A 221 -18.43 -21.46 -18.59
CA THR A 221 -19.78 -21.51 -19.18
C THR A 221 -20.03 -20.30 -20.07
N MET A 222 -19.66 -19.08 -19.63
CA MET A 222 -19.82 -17.85 -20.41
C MET A 222 -18.97 -17.84 -21.68
N CYS A 223 -17.75 -18.42 -21.61
CA CYS A 223 -16.79 -18.45 -22.73
C CYS A 223 -16.94 -19.66 -23.65
N HIS A 224 -17.82 -20.65 -23.35
CA HIS A 224 -17.81 -21.98 -23.99
C HIS A 224 -17.99 -21.95 -25.52
N GLU A 225 -18.78 -21.05 -26.07
CA GLU A 225 -19.13 -21.01 -27.50
C GLU A 225 -18.53 -19.80 -28.24
N THR A 226 -17.67 -19.01 -27.59
CA THR A 226 -17.11 -17.80 -28.18
C THR A 226 -15.62 -17.96 -28.42
N ASN A 227 -15.21 -17.91 -29.69
CA ASN A 227 -13.79 -17.92 -30.07
C ASN A 227 -13.22 -16.51 -30.30
N ASP A 228 -14.07 -15.49 -30.37
CA ASP A 228 -13.70 -14.10 -30.51
C ASP A 228 -14.34 -13.32 -29.36
N LEU A 229 -13.60 -13.21 -28.26
CA LEU A 229 -14.03 -12.47 -27.09
C LEU A 229 -13.75 -10.98 -27.24
N SER A 230 -12.71 -10.61 -28.00
CA SER A 230 -12.29 -9.22 -28.18
C SER A 230 -13.34 -8.35 -28.86
N SER A 231 -14.10 -8.92 -29.83
CA SER A 231 -15.17 -8.22 -30.49
C SER A 231 -16.45 -8.08 -29.65
N LYS A 232 -16.65 -8.96 -28.65
CA LYS A 232 -17.88 -9.04 -27.85
C LYS A 232 -17.77 -8.37 -26.49
N VAL A 233 -16.58 -8.37 -25.90
CA VAL A 233 -16.37 -7.76 -24.58
C VAL A 233 -16.15 -6.27 -24.74
N GLY A 234 -17.21 -5.48 -24.47
CA GLY A 234 -17.12 -4.03 -24.31
C GLY A 234 -16.70 -3.66 -22.88
N GLY A 235 -16.01 -2.51 -22.73
CA GLY A 235 -15.69 -1.96 -21.41
C GLY A 235 -14.34 -2.40 -20.86
N ARG A 236 -14.29 -2.76 -19.56
CA ARG A 236 -13.06 -3.12 -18.83
C ARG A 236 -12.47 -4.46 -19.28
N SER A 237 -11.16 -4.56 -19.25
CA SER A 237 -10.43 -5.75 -19.67
C SER A 237 -10.60 -6.93 -18.70
N ILE A 238 -11.13 -8.04 -19.21
CA ILE A 238 -11.29 -9.29 -18.45
C ILE A 238 -9.95 -9.94 -18.08
N VAL A 239 -8.88 -9.68 -18.83
CA VAL A 239 -7.52 -10.15 -18.51
C VAL A 239 -7.02 -9.44 -17.25
N HIS A 240 -7.23 -8.13 -17.14
CA HIS A 240 -6.89 -7.37 -15.93
C HIS A 240 -7.70 -7.85 -14.72
N ALA A 241 -8.97 -8.20 -14.90
CA ALA A 241 -9.78 -8.81 -13.84
C ALA A 241 -9.22 -10.16 -13.38
N ALA A 242 -8.80 -11.03 -14.31
CA ALA A 242 -8.20 -12.33 -13.97
C ALA A 242 -6.86 -12.17 -13.22
N LEU A 243 -6.05 -11.19 -13.61
CA LEU A 243 -4.81 -10.85 -12.93
C LEU A 243 -5.10 -10.33 -11.51
N LYS A 244 -6.07 -9.44 -11.34
CA LYS A 244 -6.51 -8.90 -10.05
C LYS A 244 -7.01 -10.01 -9.12
N ALA A 245 -7.75 -10.97 -9.65
CA ALA A 245 -8.21 -12.15 -8.92
C ALA A 245 -7.09 -13.15 -8.58
N LYS A 246 -5.90 -12.98 -9.17
CA LYS A 246 -4.73 -13.90 -9.04
C LYS A 246 -5.09 -15.36 -9.39
N ARG A 247 -5.89 -15.56 -10.44
CA ARG A 247 -6.37 -16.87 -10.89
C ARG A 247 -5.76 -17.22 -12.26
N LYS A 248 -4.67 -18.00 -12.21
CA LYS A 248 -3.95 -18.46 -13.42
C LYS A 248 -4.83 -19.37 -14.31
N ASP A 249 -5.67 -20.19 -13.72
CA ASP A 249 -6.60 -21.07 -14.42
C ASP A 249 -7.61 -20.29 -15.27
N ILE A 250 -8.20 -19.25 -14.72
CA ILE A 250 -9.12 -18.35 -15.44
C ILE A 250 -8.38 -17.57 -16.51
N LEU A 251 -7.19 -17.01 -16.18
CA LEU A 251 -6.35 -16.30 -17.14
C LEU A 251 -6.01 -17.19 -18.34
N ALA A 252 -5.60 -18.44 -18.07
CA ALA A 252 -5.29 -19.41 -19.10
C ALA A 252 -6.52 -19.79 -19.95
N ALA A 253 -7.69 -19.96 -19.32
CA ALA A 253 -8.95 -20.26 -20.03
C ALA A 253 -9.34 -19.12 -20.97
N ILE A 254 -9.26 -17.86 -20.54
CA ILE A 254 -9.57 -16.67 -21.33
C ILE A 254 -8.59 -16.54 -22.51
N LEU A 255 -7.29 -16.57 -22.28
CA LEU A 255 -6.27 -16.40 -23.31
C LEU A 255 -6.15 -17.60 -24.27
N SER A 256 -6.63 -18.79 -23.88
CA SER A 256 -6.75 -19.93 -24.79
C SER A 256 -7.88 -19.76 -25.81
N LYS A 257 -8.91 -18.98 -25.47
CA LYS A 257 -10.04 -18.66 -26.37
C LYS A 257 -9.73 -17.50 -27.31
N ASP A 258 -9.07 -16.49 -26.79
CA ASP A 258 -8.69 -15.32 -27.57
C ASP A 258 -7.38 -14.73 -27.06
N ALA A 259 -6.29 -15.04 -27.74
CA ALA A 259 -4.96 -14.56 -27.42
C ALA A 259 -4.80 -13.05 -27.65
N SER A 260 -5.64 -12.42 -28.50
CA SER A 260 -5.54 -10.98 -28.80
C SER A 260 -5.84 -10.10 -27.59
N LEU A 261 -6.56 -10.62 -26.58
CA LEU A 261 -6.91 -9.92 -25.36
C LEU A 261 -5.68 -9.49 -24.52
N ILE A 262 -4.51 -10.11 -24.75
CA ILE A 262 -3.25 -9.71 -24.09
C ILE A 262 -2.80 -8.29 -24.50
N HIS A 263 -3.27 -7.80 -25.66
CA HIS A 263 -2.94 -6.49 -26.20
C HIS A 263 -3.83 -5.36 -25.65
N LEU A 264 -4.94 -5.71 -24.98
CA LEU A 264 -5.86 -4.73 -24.44
C LEU A 264 -5.23 -3.96 -23.28
N ARG A 265 -5.47 -2.66 -23.26
CA ARG A 265 -5.13 -1.78 -22.14
C ARG A 265 -6.35 -1.55 -21.28
N ASP A 266 -6.17 -1.44 -19.98
CA ASP A 266 -7.19 -1.03 -19.02
C ASP A 266 -6.65 0.15 -18.21
N GLU A 267 -7.36 1.27 -18.22
CA GLU A 267 -6.88 2.54 -17.61
C GLU A 267 -5.45 2.91 -18.06
N GLY A 268 -5.15 2.69 -19.34
CA GLY A 268 -3.83 3.00 -19.92
C GLY A 268 -2.74 1.98 -19.61
N ARG A 269 -2.99 0.98 -18.76
CA ARG A 269 -2.00 -0.05 -18.39
C ARG A 269 -2.08 -1.27 -19.31
N THR A 270 -0.92 -1.81 -19.66
CA THR A 270 -0.84 -3.11 -20.33
C THR A 270 -1.09 -4.24 -19.33
N CYS A 271 -1.53 -5.41 -19.79
CA CYS A 271 -1.74 -6.58 -18.92
C CYS A 271 -0.46 -6.93 -18.14
N LEU A 272 0.70 -6.82 -18.78
CA LEU A 272 1.99 -7.14 -18.17
C LEU A 272 2.40 -6.09 -17.12
N SER A 273 2.20 -4.79 -17.42
CA SER A 273 2.43 -3.68 -16.47
C SER A 273 1.52 -3.81 -15.25
N PHE A 274 0.24 -4.18 -15.47
CA PHE A 274 -0.70 -4.40 -14.38
C PHE A 274 -0.29 -5.60 -13.50
N ALA A 275 0.10 -6.75 -14.10
CA ALA A 275 0.58 -7.91 -13.35
C ALA A 275 1.83 -7.56 -12.50
N ALA A 276 2.74 -6.75 -13.06
CA ALA A 276 3.91 -6.23 -12.36
C ALA A 276 3.51 -5.30 -11.20
N SER A 277 2.47 -4.46 -11.37
CA SER A 277 2.04 -3.50 -10.33
C SER A 277 1.43 -4.18 -9.09
N ILE A 278 0.72 -5.31 -9.28
CA ILE A 278 0.11 -6.09 -8.19
C ILE A 278 1.01 -7.20 -7.63
N GLY A 279 2.21 -7.38 -8.20
CA GLY A 279 3.17 -8.41 -7.79
C GLY A 279 2.69 -9.84 -8.03
N TYR A 280 1.87 -10.07 -9.05
CA TYR A 280 1.38 -11.40 -9.36
C TYR A 280 2.36 -12.15 -10.28
N TYR A 281 3.37 -12.79 -9.66
CA TYR A 281 4.48 -13.45 -10.35
C TYR A 281 4.03 -14.55 -11.34
N GLU A 282 3.14 -15.45 -10.92
CA GLU A 282 2.70 -16.57 -11.79
C GLU A 282 1.94 -16.07 -13.02
N GLY A 283 1.07 -15.05 -12.86
CA GLY A 283 0.36 -14.42 -13.97
C GLY A 283 1.31 -13.66 -14.88
N PHE A 284 2.30 -12.98 -14.31
CA PHE A 284 3.34 -12.28 -15.05
C PHE A 284 4.15 -13.23 -15.93
N CYS A 285 4.66 -14.34 -15.36
CA CYS A 285 5.38 -15.37 -16.12
C CYS A 285 4.53 -15.99 -17.23
N TYR A 286 3.25 -16.28 -16.94
CA TYR A 286 2.34 -16.83 -17.93
C TYR A 286 2.12 -15.89 -19.13
N LEU A 287 2.00 -14.58 -18.89
CA LEU A 287 1.90 -13.56 -19.94
C LEU A 287 3.19 -13.46 -20.75
N LEU A 288 4.37 -13.51 -20.10
CA LEU A 288 5.67 -13.52 -20.76
C LEU A 288 5.86 -14.74 -21.66
N ASP A 289 5.37 -15.92 -21.24
CA ASP A 289 5.42 -17.15 -22.05
C ASP A 289 4.57 -17.02 -23.33
N LYS A 290 3.56 -16.16 -23.33
CA LYS A 290 2.70 -15.94 -24.49
C LYS A 290 3.26 -14.90 -25.46
N ASP A 291 3.86 -13.83 -24.96
CA ASP A 291 4.42 -12.75 -25.78
C ASP A 291 5.55 -12.03 -25.05
N LEU A 292 6.79 -12.39 -25.39
CA LEU A 292 7.99 -11.84 -24.77
C LEU A 292 8.22 -10.37 -25.17
N ASP A 293 7.81 -9.98 -26.38
CA ASP A 293 8.03 -8.64 -26.92
C ASP A 293 7.27 -7.56 -26.14
N LYS A 294 6.27 -7.98 -25.36
CA LYS A 294 5.52 -7.07 -24.49
C LYS A 294 6.34 -6.45 -23.37
N VAL A 295 7.51 -7.00 -23.04
CA VAL A 295 8.46 -6.37 -22.12
C VAL A 295 8.87 -4.97 -22.59
N TYR A 296 8.89 -4.76 -23.92
CA TYR A 296 9.30 -3.49 -24.55
C TYR A 296 8.14 -2.55 -24.87
N VAL A 297 6.93 -2.85 -24.39
CA VAL A 297 5.75 -2.01 -24.59
C VAL A 297 5.46 -1.25 -23.29
N CYS A 298 5.59 0.07 -23.29
CA CYS A 298 5.24 0.91 -22.14
C CYS A 298 3.73 1.10 -21.98
N ASP A 299 3.28 1.47 -20.79
CA ASP A 299 1.92 1.95 -20.53
C ASP A 299 1.72 3.39 -21.01
N ASP A 300 0.53 3.96 -20.79
CA ASP A 300 0.22 5.33 -21.25
C ASP A 300 1.00 6.40 -20.46
N ASP A 301 1.50 6.06 -19.27
CA ASP A 301 2.40 6.91 -18.49
C ASP A 301 3.87 6.83 -18.98
N GLY A 302 4.15 5.97 -19.97
CA GLY A 302 5.49 5.74 -20.50
C GLY A 302 6.33 4.78 -19.68
N LEU A 303 5.72 4.08 -18.69
CA LEU A 303 6.43 3.15 -17.83
C LEU A 303 6.48 1.75 -18.46
N PHE A 304 7.65 1.16 -18.48
CA PHE A 304 7.84 -0.25 -18.79
C PHE A 304 7.63 -1.10 -17.53
N GLN A 305 7.36 -2.38 -17.71
CA GLN A 305 7.11 -3.33 -16.62
C GLN A 305 8.25 -3.39 -15.60
N ILE A 306 9.49 -3.20 -16.07
CA ILE A 306 10.69 -3.13 -15.22
C ILE A 306 10.64 -1.94 -14.26
N HIS A 307 10.17 -0.78 -14.72
CA HIS A 307 10.00 0.43 -13.90
C HIS A 307 8.90 0.22 -12.85
N VAL A 308 7.78 -0.38 -13.27
CA VAL A 308 6.65 -0.70 -12.39
C VAL A 308 7.08 -1.70 -11.31
N ALA A 309 7.75 -2.79 -11.68
CA ALA A 309 8.24 -3.78 -10.73
C ALA A 309 9.25 -3.16 -9.74
N ALA A 310 10.14 -2.30 -10.22
CA ALA A 310 11.12 -1.60 -9.37
C ALA A 310 10.45 -0.59 -8.43
N LYS A 311 9.43 0.15 -8.90
CA LYS A 311 8.63 1.08 -8.10
C LYS A 311 7.98 0.38 -6.91
N HIS A 312 7.42 -0.81 -7.12
CA HIS A 312 6.74 -1.58 -6.08
C HIS A 312 7.68 -2.49 -5.28
N GLY A 313 8.88 -2.78 -5.77
CA GLY A 313 9.88 -3.59 -5.07
C GLY A 313 9.76 -5.10 -5.30
N TYR A 314 9.21 -5.51 -6.43
CA TYR A 314 9.04 -6.93 -6.78
C TYR A 314 10.29 -7.50 -7.48
N ASP A 315 11.28 -7.88 -6.69
CA ASP A 315 12.57 -8.42 -7.13
C ASP A 315 12.45 -9.70 -7.96
N GLN A 316 11.54 -10.61 -7.59
CA GLN A 316 11.29 -11.86 -8.34
C GLN A 316 10.84 -11.60 -9.80
N ILE A 317 9.97 -10.58 -9.99
CA ILE A 317 9.53 -10.19 -11.33
C ILE A 317 10.71 -9.61 -12.12
N LEU A 318 11.54 -8.80 -11.49
CA LEU A 318 12.74 -8.23 -12.11
C LEU A 318 13.75 -9.31 -12.49
N GLU A 319 13.98 -10.29 -11.61
CA GLU A 319 14.86 -11.44 -11.88
C GLU A 319 14.39 -12.21 -13.12
N GLU A 320 13.07 -12.45 -13.23
CA GLU A 320 12.51 -13.16 -14.39
C GLU A 320 12.62 -12.34 -15.68
N ILE A 321 12.42 -11.02 -15.62
CA ILE A 321 12.62 -10.14 -16.78
C ILE A 321 14.09 -10.20 -17.24
N PHE A 322 15.06 -10.04 -16.33
CA PHE A 322 16.48 -10.04 -16.69
C PHE A 322 16.99 -11.38 -17.17
N LYS A 323 16.42 -12.47 -16.69
CA LYS A 323 16.75 -13.82 -17.15
C LYS A 323 16.35 -14.04 -18.61
N ARG A 324 15.22 -13.46 -19.03
CA ARG A 324 14.66 -13.63 -20.37
C ARG A 324 15.05 -12.50 -21.34
N CYS A 325 15.11 -11.29 -20.85
CA CYS A 325 15.33 -10.05 -21.59
C CYS A 325 16.37 -9.18 -20.89
N PRO A 326 17.68 -9.51 -20.94
CA PRO A 326 18.73 -8.73 -20.26
C PRO A 326 18.80 -7.28 -20.74
N GLU A 327 18.49 -7.00 -22.02
CA GLU A 327 18.48 -5.66 -22.58
C GLU A 327 17.41 -4.73 -21.95
N ALA A 328 16.39 -5.30 -21.29
CA ALA A 328 15.39 -4.51 -20.61
C ALA A 328 15.96 -3.62 -19.50
N LEU A 329 17.18 -3.93 -19.00
CA LEU A 329 17.88 -3.11 -18.02
C LEU A 329 18.19 -1.69 -18.52
N GLU A 330 18.30 -1.50 -19.83
CA GLU A 330 18.65 -0.21 -20.46
C GLU A 330 17.42 0.64 -20.82
N LEU A 331 16.20 0.15 -20.54
CA LEU A 331 14.99 0.89 -20.82
C LEU A 331 14.88 2.15 -19.97
N LEU A 332 14.50 3.25 -20.62
CA LEU A 332 14.24 4.55 -20.01
C LEU A 332 12.78 4.92 -20.19
N ASP A 333 12.18 5.56 -19.20
CA ASP A 333 10.83 6.12 -19.34
C ASP A 333 10.87 7.46 -20.11
N ARG A 334 9.74 8.17 -20.15
CA ARG A 334 9.64 9.48 -20.83
C ARG A 334 10.48 10.60 -20.20
N ASP A 335 10.87 10.43 -18.94
CA ASP A 335 11.68 11.39 -18.18
C ASP A 335 13.14 10.94 -18.08
N ASP A 336 13.61 10.06 -18.98
CA ASP A 336 14.95 9.47 -19.02
C ASP A 336 15.33 8.72 -17.73
N ARG A 337 14.33 8.22 -16.99
CA ARG A 337 14.56 7.47 -15.74
C ARG A 337 14.70 5.99 -16.01
N ASN A 338 15.78 5.40 -15.55
CA ASN A 338 16.01 3.96 -15.54
C ASN A 338 15.44 3.31 -14.26
N ILE A 339 15.53 1.99 -14.19
CA ILE A 339 15.05 1.17 -13.06
C ILE A 339 15.59 1.65 -11.70
N LEU A 340 16.86 2.09 -11.62
CA LEU A 340 17.47 2.55 -10.36
C LEU A 340 16.87 3.87 -9.88
N HIS A 341 16.43 4.75 -10.77
CA HIS A 341 15.71 5.97 -10.41
C HIS A 341 14.41 5.65 -9.70
N PHE A 342 13.63 4.67 -10.20
CA PHE A 342 12.39 4.24 -9.58
C PHE A 342 12.62 3.56 -8.23
N ALA A 343 13.54 2.60 -8.17
CA ALA A 343 13.88 1.92 -6.93
C ALA A 343 14.39 2.90 -5.86
N ALA A 344 15.21 3.88 -6.27
CA ALA A 344 15.77 4.90 -5.40
C ALA A 344 14.70 5.88 -4.90
N LYS A 345 13.83 6.37 -5.81
CA LYS A 345 12.72 7.28 -5.48
C LYS A 345 11.76 6.68 -4.46
N HIS A 346 11.49 5.37 -4.58
CA HIS A 346 10.52 4.65 -3.73
C HIS A 346 11.18 3.83 -2.61
N GLY A 347 12.49 3.99 -2.37
CA GLY A 347 13.19 3.36 -1.26
C GLY A 347 13.31 1.84 -1.31
N LYS A 348 13.26 1.22 -2.50
CA LYS A 348 13.21 -0.23 -2.66
C LYS A 348 14.61 -0.85 -2.56
N VAL A 349 15.03 -1.10 -1.32
CA VAL A 349 16.39 -1.55 -0.94
C VAL A 349 16.76 -2.87 -1.63
N GLU A 350 15.88 -3.87 -1.64
CA GLU A 350 16.18 -5.19 -2.19
C GLU A 350 16.37 -5.14 -3.72
N VAL A 351 15.61 -4.31 -4.43
CA VAL A 351 15.80 -4.09 -5.87
C VAL A 351 17.18 -3.49 -6.17
N ILE A 352 17.57 -2.46 -5.41
CA ILE A 352 18.89 -1.82 -5.58
C ILE A 352 20.00 -2.81 -5.28
N LYS A 353 19.88 -3.55 -4.19
CA LYS A 353 20.84 -4.58 -3.77
C LYS A 353 20.97 -5.69 -4.82
N PHE A 354 19.85 -6.13 -5.39
CA PHE A 354 19.83 -7.11 -6.46
C PHE A 354 20.59 -6.59 -7.69
N ILE A 355 20.30 -5.37 -8.17
CA ILE A 355 20.94 -4.79 -9.36
C ILE A 355 22.44 -4.56 -9.12
N LEU A 356 22.84 -3.97 -7.99
CA LEU A 356 24.25 -3.70 -7.67
C LEU A 356 25.10 -4.96 -7.55
N ARG A 357 24.49 -6.10 -7.13
CA ARG A 357 25.18 -7.40 -7.00
C ARG A 357 25.21 -8.20 -8.29
N SER A 358 24.11 -8.22 -9.03
CA SER A 358 23.95 -9.06 -10.23
C SER A 358 24.75 -8.55 -11.42
N PHE A 359 24.90 -7.24 -11.51
CA PHE A 359 25.56 -6.59 -12.64
C PHE A 359 26.86 -5.88 -12.19
N LYS A 360 28.01 -6.44 -12.54
CA LYS A 360 29.33 -5.89 -12.19
C LYS A 360 30.05 -5.21 -13.35
N ASP A 361 29.41 -5.10 -14.51
CA ASP A 361 29.99 -4.62 -15.76
C ASP A 361 30.03 -3.09 -15.87
N LYS A 362 30.73 -2.60 -16.91
CA LYS A 362 30.81 -1.15 -17.24
C LYS A 362 29.43 -0.51 -17.45
N ASN A 363 28.44 -1.27 -17.97
CA ASN A 363 27.08 -0.80 -18.18
C ASN A 363 26.40 -0.43 -16.87
N THR A 364 26.63 -1.18 -15.79
CA THR A 364 26.08 -0.86 -14.47
C THR A 364 26.61 0.45 -13.92
N LYS A 365 27.90 0.78 -14.15
CA LYS A 365 28.45 2.08 -13.76
C LYS A 365 27.76 3.24 -14.47
N ARG A 366 27.35 3.04 -15.74
CA ARG A 366 26.57 4.03 -16.49
C ARG A 366 25.18 4.19 -15.86
N LEU A 367 24.44 3.10 -15.65
CA LEU A 367 23.09 3.11 -15.09
C LEU A 367 23.01 3.76 -13.71
N ILE A 368 23.99 3.48 -12.83
CA ILE A 368 24.05 4.05 -11.48
C ILE A 368 24.19 5.57 -11.50
N ASN A 369 24.88 6.10 -12.51
CA ASN A 369 25.21 7.53 -12.64
C ASN A 369 24.43 8.23 -13.75
N GLU A 370 23.46 7.56 -14.37
CA GLU A 370 22.61 8.15 -15.41
C GLU A 370 21.75 9.25 -14.82
N GLN A 371 21.44 10.27 -15.61
CA GLN A 371 20.70 11.44 -15.16
C GLN A 371 19.34 11.46 -15.85
N ASP A 372 18.29 11.77 -15.09
CA ASP A 372 16.96 12.00 -15.62
C ASP A 372 16.87 13.38 -16.31
N VAL A 373 15.69 13.73 -16.83
CA VAL A 373 15.42 15.03 -17.50
C VAL A 373 15.71 16.26 -16.64
N ASP A 374 15.75 16.12 -15.31
CA ASP A 374 16.13 17.18 -14.36
C ASP A 374 17.63 17.14 -14.01
N GLY A 375 18.37 16.20 -14.57
CA GLY A 375 19.77 15.93 -14.26
C GLY A 375 19.98 15.15 -12.95
N ASN A 376 18.92 14.64 -12.32
CA ASN A 376 19.07 13.87 -11.08
C ASN A 376 19.56 12.46 -11.38
N THR A 377 20.55 11.98 -10.64
CA THR A 377 20.93 10.57 -10.61
C THR A 377 20.01 9.80 -9.62
N PRO A 378 20.03 8.46 -9.62
CA PRO A 378 19.33 7.66 -8.60
C PRO A 378 19.67 8.09 -7.17
N LEU A 379 20.94 8.48 -6.90
CA LEU A 379 21.36 8.98 -5.59
C LEU A 379 20.65 10.31 -5.23
N HIS A 380 20.49 11.24 -6.18
CA HIS A 380 19.74 12.48 -5.95
C HIS A 380 18.29 12.19 -5.57
N LEU A 381 17.62 11.26 -6.26
CA LEU A 381 16.23 10.88 -5.98
C LEU A 381 16.08 10.17 -4.63
N ALA A 382 17.01 9.28 -4.28
CA ALA A 382 17.03 8.64 -2.96
C ALA A 382 17.18 9.67 -1.83
N THR A 383 18.03 10.66 -2.06
CA THR A 383 18.29 11.76 -1.09
C THR A 383 17.07 12.66 -0.95
N LYS A 384 16.50 13.10 -2.08
CA LYS A 384 15.32 13.97 -2.13
C LYS A 384 14.11 13.36 -1.40
N ASN A 385 13.97 12.03 -1.47
CA ASN A 385 12.86 11.28 -0.86
C ASN A 385 13.22 10.67 0.52
N TRP A 386 14.35 11.01 1.08
CA TRP A 386 14.77 10.63 2.43
C TRP A 386 14.82 9.12 2.68
N HIS A 387 15.49 8.39 1.80
CA HIS A 387 15.71 6.94 1.92
C HIS A 387 17.14 6.62 2.39
N PRO A 388 17.45 6.71 3.71
CA PRO A 388 18.80 6.61 4.23
C PRO A 388 19.48 5.28 3.94
N LYS A 389 18.74 4.16 3.92
CA LYS A 389 19.28 2.84 3.56
C LYS A 389 19.76 2.80 2.13
N VAL A 390 18.96 3.33 1.21
CA VAL A 390 19.30 3.42 -0.22
C VAL A 390 20.50 4.34 -0.44
N VAL A 391 20.49 5.52 0.19
CA VAL A 391 21.62 6.47 0.12
C VAL A 391 22.88 5.83 0.69
N SER A 392 22.80 5.14 1.81
CA SER A 392 23.93 4.40 2.38
C SER A 392 24.47 3.36 1.40
N MET A 393 23.61 2.58 0.73
CA MET A 393 24.06 1.58 -0.25
C MET A 393 24.80 2.22 -1.44
N PHE A 394 24.26 3.30 -1.99
CA PHE A 394 24.91 4.02 -3.09
C PHE A 394 26.24 4.64 -2.64
N THR A 395 26.30 5.22 -1.46
CA THR A 395 27.53 5.86 -0.96
C THR A 395 28.66 4.87 -0.62
N TRP A 396 28.33 3.59 -0.39
CA TRP A 396 29.33 2.54 -0.21
C TRP A 396 29.78 1.88 -1.53
N ASP A 397 29.08 2.08 -2.61
CA ASP A 397 29.46 1.53 -3.91
C ASP A 397 30.42 2.48 -4.62
N TYR A 398 31.65 2.02 -4.84
CA TYR A 398 32.72 2.81 -5.47
C TYR A 398 32.44 3.22 -6.92
N ARG A 399 31.42 2.62 -7.56
CA ARG A 399 30.99 2.94 -8.93
C ARG A 399 30.15 4.22 -8.99
N VAL A 400 29.58 4.66 -7.85
CA VAL A 400 28.74 5.85 -7.74
C VAL A 400 29.62 7.10 -7.78
N ASP A 401 29.29 8.03 -8.67
CA ASP A 401 29.95 9.33 -8.77
C ASP A 401 29.22 10.35 -7.87
N LEU A 402 29.83 10.62 -6.73
CA LEU A 402 29.31 11.57 -5.75
C LEU A 402 29.46 13.05 -6.20
N ASN A 403 30.28 13.33 -7.23
CA ASN A 403 30.53 14.69 -7.72
C ASN A 403 29.47 15.14 -8.73
N LYS A 404 28.65 14.23 -9.23
CA LYS A 404 27.61 14.62 -10.18
C LYS A 404 26.63 15.60 -9.56
N SER A 405 26.36 16.69 -10.27
CA SER A 405 25.33 17.67 -9.95
C SER A 405 24.16 17.53 -10.93
N ASN A 406 22.95 17.79 -10.46
CA ASN A 406 21.77 17.89 -11.30
C ASN A 406 21.80 19.20 -12.13
N TYR A 407 20.81 19.43 -13.00
CA TYR A 407 20.76 20.63 -13.84
C TYR A 407 20.53 21.92 -13.07
N ASN A 408 20.12 21.86 -11.80
CA ASN A 408 20.11 23.01 -10.88
C ASN A 408 21.47 23.29 -10.24
N GLY A 409 22.51 22.51 -10.59
CA GLY A 409 23.84 22.63 -10.02
C GLY A 409 24.01 22.01 -8.63
N PHE A 410 23.03 21.25 -8.13
CA PHE A 410 23.08 20.62 -6.81
C PHE A 410 23.70 19.22 -6.88
N THR A 411 24.64 18.92 -6.00
CA THR A 411 25.07 17.55 -5.69
C THR A 411 24.03 16.86 -4.79
N ALA A 412 24.15 15.55 -4.59
CA ALA A 412 23.26 14.84 -3.67
C ALA A 412 23.30 15.40 -2.24
N LEU A 413 24.46 15.89 -1.78
CA LEU A 413 24.58 16.52 -0.46
C LEU A 413 23.85 17.88 -0.41
N ASP A 414 23.95 18.68 -1.47
CA ASP A 414 23.23 19.94 -1.56
C ASP A 414 21.71 19.73 -1.57
N VAL A 415 21.23 18.67 -2.25
CA VAL A 415 19.81 18.28 -2.24
C VAL A 415 19.35 17.90 -0.82
N ALA A 416 20.21 17.20 -0.05
CA ALA A 416 19.90 16.89 1.35
C ALA A 416 19.81 18.16 2.21
N GLU A 417 20.68 19.14 1.97
CA GLU A 417 20.72 20.37 2.76
C GLU A 417 19.59 21.36 2.38
N ASP A 418 19.17 21.41 1.11
CA ASP A 418 18.11 22.32 0.63
C ASP A 418 16.68 21.83 0.98
N ASN A 419 16.46 20.52 1.03
CA ASN A 419 15.14 19.93 1.24
C ASN A 419 14.83 19.59 2.70
N ILE A 420 15.60 20.09 3.68
CA ILE A 420 15.31 19.84 5.11
C ILE A 420 13.94 20.42 5.47
N ASP A 421 12.97 19.54 5.70
CA ASP A 421 11.63 19.86 6.21
C ASP A 421 11.43 19.25 7.61
N SER A 422 10.67 19.92 8.45
CA SER A 422 10.52 19.56 9.87
C SER A 422 9.78 18.24 10.15
N SER A 423 9.15 17.63 9.13
CA SER A 423 8.27 16.49 9.32
C SER A 423 8.98 15.12 9.41
N TYR A 424 10.22 15.00 8.90
CA TYR A 424 10.95 13.71 8.84
C TYR A 424 12.38 13.81 9.39
N ILE A 425 12.57 14.47 10.52
CA ILE A 425 13.89 14.84 11.08
C ILE A 425 14.85 13.66 11.16
N PHE A 426 14.37 12.48 11.57
CA PHE A 426 15.22 11.30 11.77
C PHE A 426 15.78 10.75 10.44
N HIS A 427 14.91 10.52 9.44
CA HIS A 427 15.34 10.02 8.14
C HIS A 427 16.19 11.03 7.37
N GLN A 428 15.85 12.33 7.48
CA GLN A 428 16.62 13.42 6.91
C GLN A 428 18.04 13.44 7.48
N ARG A 429 18.16 13.35 8.81
CA ARG A 429 19.45 13.33 9.49
C ARG A 429 20.30 12.12 9.12
N LEU A 430 19.70 10.93 9.07
CA LEU A 430 20.40 9.72 8.65
C LEU A 430 20.85 9.79 7.18
N THR A 431 20.04 10.34 6.28
CA THR A 431 20.39 10.54 4.87
C THR A 431 21.56 11.50 4.73
N TRP A 432 21.50 12.64 5.40
CA TRP A 432 22.57 13.63 5.43
C TRP A 432 23.88 13.03 5.99
N MET A 433 23.79 12.27 7.08
CA MET A 433 24.93 11.58 7.69
C MET A 433 25.58 10.57 6.74
N ALA A 434 24.75 9.81 5.98
CA ALA A 434 25.28 8.87 5.00
C ALA A 434 26.17 9.55 3.95
N LEU A 435 25.78 10.74 3.49
CA LEU A 435 26.51 11.53 2.51
C LEU A 435 27.78 12.17 3.11
N ILE A 436 27.68 12.75 4.29
CA ILE A 436 28.83 13.35 4.99
C ILE A 436 29.90 12.30 5.33
N ASN A 437 29.50 11.12 5.79
CA ASN A 437 30.42 10.04 6.16
C ASN A 437 31.34 9.59 5.01
N VAL A 438 30.89 9.72 3.77
CA VAL A 438 31.73 9.39 2.60
C VAL A 438 32.44 10.60 2.02
N GLY A 439 32.27 11.77 2.64
CA GLY A 439 32.86 13.01 2.15
C GLY A 439 32.24 13.49 0.83
N ALA A 440 30.93 13.29 0.66
CA ALA A 440 30.23 13.77 -0.54
C ALA A 440 30.49 15.28 -0.75
N PRO A 441 30.85 15.71 -1.97
CA PRO A 441 31.20 17.10 -2.24
C PRO A 441 29.95 17.98 -2.27
N ARG A 442 30.14 19.26 -1.96
CA ARG A 442 29.16 20.33 -2.21
C ARG A 442 29.43 21.00 -3.54
N SER A 443 28.43 21.55 -4.16
CA SER A 443 28.59 22.44 -5.30
C SER A 443 29.33 23.71 -4.93
N SER A 444 29.81 24.46 -5.91
CA SER A 444 30.50 25.74 -5.65
C SER A 444 29.56 26.71 -4.90
N ILE A 445 30.07 27.35 -3.86
CA ILE A 445 29.34 28.20 -2.91
C ILE A 445 28.49 29.27 -3.60
N THR A 446 28.93 29.76 -4.73
CA THR A 446 28.24 30.82 -5.51
C THR A 446 26.87 30.40 -6.06
N VAL A 447 26.67 29.15 -6.40
CA VAL A 447 25.36 28.63 -6.91
C VAL A 447 24.37 28.49 -5.74
N LEU A 448 24.85 28.01 -4.60
CA LEU A 448 24.04 27.82 -3.39
C LEU A 448 23.57 29.14 -2.74
N GLU A 449 24.42 30.15 -2.70
CA GLU A 449 24.08 31.44 -2.12
C GLU A 449 23.01 32.18 -2.95
N ASN A 450 23.10 32.13 -4.27
CA ASN A 450 22.09 32.73 -5.15
C ASN A 450 20.72 32.05 -5.05
N LEU A 451 20.67 30.72 -4.86
CA LEU A 451 19.42 29.96 -4.74
C LEU A 451 18.82 30.01 -3.32
N ARG A 452 19.66 30.11 -2.29
CA ARG A 452 19.22 30.28 -0.89
C ARG A 452 18.51 31.62 -0.63
N SER A 453 18.81 32.65 -1.42
CA SER A 453 18.15 33.96 -1.31
C SER A 453 16.67 33.96 -1.71
N PHE A 454 16.20 32.94 -2.45
CA PHE A 454 14.83 32.86 -2.95
C PHE A 454 13.83 32.11 -2.05
N LYS A 455 14.29 31.29 -1.10
CA LYS A 455 13.40 30.60 -0.17
C LYS A 455 13.48 31.24 1.22
N LYS A 456 12.47 32.05 1.59
CA LYS A 456 12.25 32.48 2.98
C LYS A 456 11.93 31.25 3.84
N PRO A 457 12.72 30.93 4.87
CA PRO A 457 12.43 29.81 5.75
C PRO A 457 11.20 30.13 6.62
N ASP A 458 10.36 29.11 6.81
CA ASP A 458 9.28 29.17 7.79
C ASP A 458 9.87 29.07 9.21
N CYS A 459 10.23 30.22 9.79
CA CYS A 459 10.81 30.31 11.14
C CYS A 459 9.91 29.75 12.25
N GLY A 460 8.60 29.58 11.99
CA GLY A 460 7.65 29.06 12.98
C GLY A 460 7.93 27.62 13.37
N LYS A 461 8.36 26.80 12.41
CA LYS A 461 8.58 25.35 12.61
C LYS A 461 9.75 25.00 13.54
N TYR A 462 10.80 25.82 13.59
CA TYR A 462 11.95 25.59 14.48
C TYR A 462 11.71 26.05 15.92
N LYS A 463 10.76 26.96 16.13
CA LYS A 463 10.49 27.57 17.44
C LYS A 463 10.07 26.54 18.49
N ASP A 464 9.20 25.61 18.13
CA ASP A 464 8.73 24.57 19.05
C ASP A 464 9.83 23.58 19.44
N GLN A 465 10.72 23.25 18.50
CA GLN A 465 11.86 22.37 18.74
C GLN A 465 12.88 23.06 19.66
N VAL A 466 13.19 24.33 19.41
CA VAL A 466 14.07 25.13 20.26
C VAL A 466 13.52 25.20 21.68
N ASN A 467 12.22 25.49 21.84
CA ASN A 467 11.57 25.58 23.14
C ASN A 467 11.64 24.23 23.90
N THR A 468 11.41 23.12 23.21
CA THR A 468 11.51 21.77 23.80
C THR A 468 12.93 21.46 24.27
N LEU A 469 13.95 21.78 23.45
CA LEU A 469 15.35 21.55 23.80
C LEU A 469 15.81 22.46 24.95
N ILE A 470 15.37 23.72 25.00
CA ILE A 470 15.62 24.64 26.12
C ILE A 470 15.02 24.07 27.41
N LEU A 471 13.77 23.55 27.34
CA LEU A 471 13.13 22.95 28.51
C LEU A 471 13.95 21.78 29.05
N VAL A 472 14.38 20.86 28.17
CA VAL A 472 15.20 19.70 28.57
C VAL A 472 16.54 20.16 29.17
N ALA A 473 17.24 21.09 28.52
CA ALA A 473 18.51 21.62 29.01
C ALA A 473 18.36 22.31 30.38
N THR A 474 17.26 23.07 30.57
CA THR A 474 16.95 23.72 31.85
C THR A 474 16.69 22.71 32.97
N LEU A 475 15.95 21.63 32.67
CA LEU A 475 15.72 20.55 33.62
C LEU A 475 17.05 19.88 34.04
N VAL A 476 17.94 19.59 33.09
CA VAL A 476 19.28 19.01 33.39
C VAL A 476 20.09 19.98 34.25
N ALA A 477 20.10 21.29 33.91
CA ALA A 477 20.83 22.29 34.68
C ALA A 477 20.33 22.39 36.13
N THR A 478 19.00 22.42 36.33
CA THR A 478 18.38 22.50 37.66
C THR A 478 18.62 21.24 38.49
N MET A 479 18.48 20.05 37.88
CA MET A 479 18.75 18.77 38.57
C MET A 479 20.19 18.64 38.99
N THR A 480 21.13 18.99 38.10
CA THR A 480 22.59 18.90 38.39
C THR A 480 23.02 19.96 39.41
N PHE A 481 22.45 21.16 39.38
CA PHE A 481 22.66 22.20 40.39
C PHE A 481 22.23 21.69 41.78
N THR A 482 21.00 21.18 41.90
CA THR A 482 20.47 20.64 43.16
C THR A 482 21.32 19.48 43.68
N ALA A 483 21.71 18.56 42.78
CA ALA A 483 22.57 17.41 43.15
C ALA A 483 23.99 17.83 43.63
N GLY A 484 24.45 19.01 43.19
CA GLY A 484 25.72 19.59 43.65
C GLY A 484 25.70 20.02 45.13
N PHE A 485 24.52 20.33 45.68
CA PHE A 485 24.36 20.70 47.10
C PHE A 485 23.76 19.57 47.93
N ALA A 486 23.00 18.67 47.36
CA ALA A 486 22.50 17.45 48.00
C ALA A 486 23.48 16.27 47.78
N LEU A 487 24.63 16.34 48.41
CA LEU A 487 25.74 15.38 48.18
C LEU A 487 25.42 13.97 48.69
N PRO A 488 25.72 12.91 47.91
CA PRO A 488 25.60 11.52 48.40
C PRO A 488 26.41 11.30 49.64
N GLY A 489 25.78 10.73 50.70
CA GLY A 489 26.43 10.45 51.97
C GLY A 489 26.47 11.60 52.98
N GLY A 490 25.98 12.81 52.60
CA GLY A 490 25.90 13.95 53.51
C GLY A 490 27.23 14.62 53.86
N TYR A 491 27.19 15.51 54.86
CA TYR A 491 28.31 16.31 55.33
C TYR A 491 28.82 15.80 56.69
N ASN A 492 30.08 16.07 57.00
CA ASN A 492 30.73 15.70 58.23
C ASN A 492 30.41 16.72 59.33
N ASP A 493 29.88 16.28 60.46
CA ASP A 493 29.48 17.14 61.59
C ASP A 493 30.59 17.26 62.68
N SER A 494 31.76 16.63 62.47
CA SER A 494 32.83 16.58 63.45
C SER A 494 34.12 17.33 63.02
N VAL A 495 34.78 18.00 63.98
CA VAL A 495 36.10 18.64 63.78
C VAL A 495 37.17 17.55 63.66
N PRO A 496 38.14 17.63 62.73
CA PRO A 496 38.57 18.79 61.94
C PRO A 496 37.87 18.95 60.54
N ASN A 497 36.98 18.05 60.13
CA ASN A 497 36.41 18.03 58.76
C ASN A 497 34.96 18.56 58.71
N LEU A 498 34.59 19.43 59.63
CA LEU A 498 33.26 20.01 59.71
C LEU A 498 32.83 20.64 58.34
N GLY A 499 31.65 20.26 57.81
CA GLY A 499 31.14 20.78 56.54
C GLY A 499 31.74 20.15 55.28
N MET A 500 32.70 19.20 55.40
CA MET A 500 33.22 18.46 54.27
C MET A 500 32.29 17.26 53.93
N ALA A 501 32.17 16.92 52.64
CA ALA A 501 31.43 15.74 52.22
C ALA A 501 32.05 14.45 52.83
N MET A 502 31.23 13.60 53.44
CA MET A 502 31.70 12.36 54.10
C MET A 502 32.41 11.41 53.12
N LEU A 503 31.99 11.38 51.87
CA LEU A 503 32.53 10.51 50.84
C LEU A 503 33.61 11.16 49.95
N ALA A 504 34.12 12.35 50.29
CA ALA A 504 35.07 13.13 49.47
C ALA A 504 36.33 12.36 49.04
N LYS A 505 36.81 11.41 49.85
CA LYS A 505 37.98 10.58 49.54
C LYS A 505 37.67 9.38 48.62
N LYS A 506 36.40 9.04 48.40
CA LYS A 506 36.03 7.92 47.52
C LYS A 506 36.09 8.34 46.06
N THR A 507 36.75 7.55 45.22
CA THR A 507 36.88 7.81 43.76
C THR A 507 35.52 7.95 43.08
N ALA A 508 34.53 7.12 43.42
CA ALA A 508 33.18 7.21 42.86
C ALA A 508 32.52 8.56 43.17
N PHE A 509 32.71 9.12 44.36
CA PHE A 509 32.21 10.44 44.72
C PHE A 509 32.89 11.56 43.90
N GLN A 510 34.21 11.44 43.68
CA GLN A 510 34.94 12.40 42.84
C GLN A 510 34.45 12.38 41.41
N VAL A 511 34.22 11.18 40.84
CA VAL A 511 33.60 11.02 39.50
C VAL A 511 32.20 11.64 39.46
N PHE A 512 31.36 11.39 40.47
CA PHE A 512 30.06 12.03 40.61
C PHE A 512 30.15 13.56 40.51
N LEU A 513 31.03 14.17 41.30
CA LEU A 513 31.16 15.63 41.37
C LEU A 513 31.63 16.23 40.04
N VAL A 514 32.65 15.62 39.42
CA VAL A 514 33.19 16.08 38.13
C VAL A 514 32.12 15.95 37.03
N CYS A 515 31.46 14.81 36.92
CA CYS A 515 30.44 14.57 35.89
C CYS A 515 29.22 15.46 36.12
N ASN A 516 28.78 15.67 37.37
CA ASN A 516 27.67 16.56 37.70
C ASN A 516 27.96 18.02 37.31
N THR A 517 29.19 18.50 37.58
CA THR A 517 29.64 19.84 37.21
C THR A 517 29.70 20.00 35.68
N LEU A 518 30.25 18.98 34.98
CA LEU A 518 30.32 18.97 33.53
C LEU A 518 28.92 18.98 32.88
N ALA A 519 28.00 18.22 33.42
CA ALA A 519 26.60 18.19 32.95
C ALA A 519 25.92 19.56 33.13
N MET A 520 26.14 20.23 34.26
CA MET A 520 25.59 21.56 34.54
C MET A 520 26.11 22.60 33.54
N TYR A 521 27.43 22.69 33.35
CA TYR A 521 27.98 23.70 32.43
C TYR A 521 27.63 23.41 30.97
N SER A 522 27.60 22.15 30.55
CA SER A 522 27.19 21.77 29.20
C SER A 522 25.74 22.13 28.92
N SER A 523 24.85 21.96 29.91
CA SER A 523 23.44 22.36 29.75
C SER A 523 23.26 23.88 29.70
N ILE A 524 24.02 24.65 30.44
CA ILE A 524 23.99 26.12 30.35
C ILE A 524 24.46 26.59 28.96
N ILE A 525 25.55 26.03 28.42
CA ILE A 525 26.02 26.33 27.06
C ILE A 525 24.94 26.02 26.05
N THR A 526 24.25 24.87 26.19
CA THR A 526 23.13 24.49 25.33
C THR A 526 22.00 25.54 25.38
N ILE A 527 21.61 25.99 26.57
CA ILE A 527 20.55 27.01 26.72
C ILE A 527 20.94 28.31 26.01
N VAL A 528 22.18 28.79 26.23
CA VAL A 528 22.67 30.02 25.60
C VAL A 528 22.68 29.91 24.07
N ALA A 529 23.17 28.78 23.54
CA ALA A 529 23.17 28.52 22.10
C ALA A 529 21.74 28.50 21.51
N LEU A 530 20.78 27.90 22.22
CA LEU A 530 19.39 27.84 21.78
C LEU A 530 18.67 29.18 21.91
N ILE A 531 19.03 30.05 22.85
CA ILE A 531 18.56 31.41 22.90
C ILE A 531 19.00 32.18 21.63
N TRP A 532 20.25 31.98 21.17
CA TRP A 532 20.67 32.58 19.89
C TRP A 532 19.83 32.07 18.71
N ALA A 533 19.42 30.80 18.72
CA ALA A 533 18.52 30.26 17.71
C ALA A 533 17.14 30.95 17.68
N GLN A 534 16.65 31.42 18.83
CA GLN A 534 15.39 32.19 18.91
C GLN A 534 15.49 33.60 18.31
N LEU A 535 16.68 34.19 18.34
CA LEU A 535 16.90 35.58 17.94
C LEU A 535 17.33 35.77 16.49
N GLY A 536 17.66 34.66 15.77
CA GLY A 536 18.44 34.78 14.57
C GLY A 536 17.84 34.28 13.26
N ASP A 537 18.57 34.60 12.20
CA ASP A 537 18.42 34.08 10.86
C ASP A 537 18.74 32.61 10.74
N ARG A 538 18.36 31.97 9.62
CA ARG A 538 18.59 30.53 9.31
C ARG A 538 20.03 30.06 9.58
N LEU A 539 21.03 30.86 9.23
CA LEU A 539 22.43 30.53 9.45
C LEU A 539 22.77 30.45 10.94
N ILE A 540 22.23 31.37 11.74
CA ILE A 540 22.40 31.41 13.19
C ILE A 540 21.68 30.22 13.83
N ILE A 541 20.47 29.88 13.37
CA ILE A 541 19.71 28.72 13.85
C ILE A 541 20.51 27.44 13.63
N LEU A 542 21.02 27.20 12.42
CA LEU A 542 21.80 26.00 12.10
C LEU A 542 23.10 25.93 12.93
N THR A 543 23.81 27.06 13.07
CA THR A 543 25.02 27.15 13.88
C THR A 543 24.72 26.88 15.35
N ALA A 544 23.63 27.45 15.86
CA ALA A 544 23.19 27.23 17.22
C ALA A 544 22.83 25.77 17.50
N PHE A 545 22.14 25.10 16.59
CA PHE A 545 21.84 23.66 16.72
C PHE A 545 23.13 22.81 16.67
N ASN A 546 24.09 23.14 15.81
CA ASN A 546 25.36 22.42 15.72
C ASN A 546 26.20 22.54 17.00
N ILE A 547 26.01 23.60 17.78
CA ILE A 547 26.63 23.77 19.11
C ILE A 547 25.75 23.13 20.19
N ALA A 548 24.46 23.41 20.20
CA ALA A 548 23.54 22.99 21.27
C ALA A 548 23.42 21.45 21.39
N LEU A 549 23.28 20.74 20.27
CA LEU A 549 23.05 19.28 20.30
C LEU A 549 24.23 18.47 20.86
N PRO A 550 25.51 18.73 20.49
CA PRO A 550 26.65 18.06 21.14
C PRO A 550 26.75 18.34 22.62
N PHE A 551 26.58 19.60 23.05
CA PHE A 551 26.63 19.96 24.45
C PHE A 551 25.46 19.39 25.25
N LEU A 552 24.26 19.30 24.70
CA LEU A 552 23.14 18.61 25.32
C LEU A 552 23.42 17.10 25.47
N GLY A 553 23.97 16.49 24.42
CA GLY A 553 24.40 15.09 24.47
C GLY A 553 25.46 14.85 25.57
N LEU A 554 26.44 15.73 25.66
CA LEU A 554 27.46 15.68 26.72
C LEU A 554 26.83 15.88 28.11
N ALA A 555 25.87 16.78 28.26
CA ALA A 555 25.15 17.02 29.51
C ALA A 555 24.39 15.77 29.97
N LEU A 556 23.62 15.15 29.09
CA LEU A 556 22.83 13.94 29.39
C LEU A 556 23.70 12.72 29.72
N THR A 557 24.81 12.52 28.99
CA THR A 557 25.75 11.41 29.26
C THR A 557 26.48 11.62 30.55
N SER A 558 26.96 12.85 30.83
CA SER A 558 27.64 13.18 32.07
C SER A 558 26.70 13.07 33.27
N MET A 559 25.44 13.51 33.16
CA MET A 559 24.43 13.35 34.20
C MET A 559 24.17 11.87 34.52
N SER A 560 24.11 11.01 33.49
CA SER A 560 23.92 9.57 33.66
C SER A 560 25.11 8.91 34.39
N ILE A 561 26.33 9.31 34.05
CA ILE A 561 27.54 8.85 34.74
C ILE A 561 27.55 9.36 36.19
N ALA A 562 27.20 10.62 36.41
CA ALA A 562 27.11 11.20 37.77
C ALA A 562 26.10 10.41 38.63
N PHE A 563 24.92 10.11 38.10
CA PHE A 563 23.92 9.32 38.81
C PHE A 563 24.45 7.92 39.19
N MET A 564 25.07 7.20 38.25
CA MET A 564 25.67 5.90 38.52
C MET A 564 26.75 5.97 39.62
N ALA A 565 27.64 6.95 39.50
CA ALA A 565 28.75 7.11 40.44
C ALA A 565 28.25 7.51 41.84
N GLY A 566 27.27 8.41 41.92
CA GLY A 566 26.66 8.85 43.18
C GLY A 566 25.90 7.72 43.90
N THR A 567 25.10 6.96 43.17
CA THR A 567 24.37 5.81 43.72
C THR A 567 25.32 4.69 44.14
N TYR A 568 26.34 4.38 43.32
CA TYR A 568 27.36 3.42 43.69
C TYR A 568 28.14 3.84 44.95
N ALA A 569 28.49 5.11 45.06
CA ALA A 569 29.17 5.64 46.25
C ALA A 569 28.33 5.48 47.53
N ALA A 570 27.01 5.74 47.42
CA ALA A 570 26.07 5.62 48.54
C ALA A 570 25.88 4.15 49.00
N VAL A 571 25.85 3.20 48.04
CA VAL A 571 25.59 1.77 48.30
C VAL A 571 26.88 0.95 48.41
N SER A 572 28.02 1.59 48.52
CA SER A 572 29.37 0.96 48.55
C SER A 572 29.57 -0.13 49.60
N HIS A 573 28.74 -0.17 50.65
CA HIS A 573 28.74 -1.22 51.68
C HIS A 573 28.00 -2.51 51.26
N LEU A 574 27.24 -2.50 50.17
CA LEU A 574 26.49 -3.64 49.63
C LEU A 574 27.02 -3.98 48.23
N PRO A 575 28.11 -4.77 48.10
CA PRO A 575 28.80 -4.92 46.82
C PRO A 575 27.94 -5.51 45.71
N LEU A 576 27.08 -6.47 46.02
CA LEU A 576 26.17 -7.07 45.01
C LEU A 576 25.20 -6.04 44.42
N LEU A 577 24.59 -5.20 45.26
CA LEU A 577 23.66 -4.15 44.81
C LEU A 577 24.41 -3.06 44.02
N GLY A 578 25.63 -2.70 44.46
CA GLY A 578 26.48 -1.74 43.77
C GLY A 578 26.82 -2.19 42.34
N TYR A 579 27.23 -3.45 42.15
CA TYR A 579 27.54 -3.99 40.83
C TYR A 579 26.29 -4.12 39.95
N PHE A 580 25.14 -4.44 40.52
CA PHE A 580 23.87 -4.50 39.79
C PHE A 580 23.46 -3.12 39.24
N ILE A 581 23.52 -2.08 40.06
CA ILE A 581 23.23 -0.69 39.66
C ILE A 581 24.21 -0.23 38.57
N LEU A 582 25.51 -0.54 38.74
CA LEU A 582 26.52 -0.21 37.73
C LEU A 582 26.22 -0.90 36.38
N GLY A 583 25.86 -2.18 36.42
CA GLY A 583 25.51 -2.94 35.20
C GLY A 583 24.34 -2.35 34.45
N ILE A 584 23.23 -2.02 35.13
CA ILE A 584 22.08 -1.36 34.54
C ILE A 584 22.48 0.00 33.96
N GLY A 585 23.24 0.79 34.69
CA GLY A 585 23.67 2.12 34.26
C GLY A 585 24.58 2.09 33.04
N VAL A 586 25.47 1.10 32.91
CA VAL A 586 26.32 0.92 31.73
C VAL A 586 25.46 0.56 30.50
N ILE A 587 24.50 -0.34 30.66
CA ILE A 587 23.56 -0.69 29.54
C ILE A 587 22.79 0.55 29.13
N PHE A 588 22.22 1.30 30.06
CA PHE A 588 21.49 2.55 29.77
C PHE A 588 22.38 3.57 29.05
N LEU A 589 23.64 3.76 29.55
CA LEU A 589 24.60 4.68 28.93
C LEU A 589 24.91 4.28 27.47
N LEU A 590 25.09 2.98 27.20
CA LEU A 590 25.33 2.48 25.86
C LEU A 590 24.14 2.76 24.93
N VAL A 591 22.91 2.52 25.41
CA VAL A 591 21.69 2.84 24.65
C VAL A 591 21.57 4.35 24.40
N LEU A 592 21.85 5.16 25.43
CA LEU A 592 21.80 6.62 25.32
C LEU A 592 22.84 7.14 24.31
N LEU A 593 24.07 6.65 24.36
CA LEU A 593 25.13 7.00 23.40
C LEU A 593 24.74 6.60 21.98
N LEU A 594 24.15 5.42 21.80
CA LEU A 594 23.66 4.95 20.49
C LEU A 594 22.58 5.88 19.92
N LEU A 595 21.61 6.28 20.75
CA LEU A 595 20.52 7.17 20.34
C LEU A 595 21.00 8.60 20.08
N LEU A 596 21.98 9.09 20.84
CA LEU A 596 22.53 10.44 20.67
C LEU A 596 23.61 10.54 19.59
N ALA A 597 24.23 9.44 19.18
CA ALA A 597 25.29 9.43 18.17
C ALA A 597 24.95 10.21 16.89
N PRO A 598 23.73 10.08 16.29
CA PRO A 598 23.36 10.84 15.10
C PRO A 598 23.28 12.35 15.33
N TYR A 599 23.11 12.80 16.55
CA TYR A 599 22.93 14.22 16.91
C TYR A 599 24.21 14.89 17.40
N VAL A 600 25.14 14.11 17.98
CA VAL A 600 26.32 14.63 18.71
C VAL A 600 27.57 14.70 17.83
N CYS A 601 27.71 13.77 16.87
CA CYS A 601 28.93 13.73 16.06
C CYS A 601 28.75 14.44 14.72
N PRO A 602 29.32 15.63 14.50
CA PRO A 602 29.50 16.19 13.16
C PRO A 602 30.67 15.44 12.50
N TYR A 603 30.34 14.60 11.50
CA TYR A 603 31.31 13.70 10.88
C TYR A 603 32.01 14.32 9.70
N THR A 604 33.19 14.86 9.92
CA THR A 604 34.19 15.10 8.90
C THR A 604 35.44 14.31 9.24
N HIS A 605 35.39 12.99 9.15
CA HIS A 605 36.58 12.19 9.39
C HIS A 605 37.14 11.60 8.11
N THR A 606 38.27 12.15 7.70
CA THR A 606 39.15 11.64 6.64
C THR A 606 39.87 10.33 7.04
N GLN A 607 39.76 9.91 8.29
CA GLN A 607 40.45 8.73 8.84
C GLN A 607 39.60 7.46 8.68
N PRO A 608 40.05 6.42 7.95
CA PRO A 608 39.27 5.20 7.69
C PRO A 608 38.90 4.43 8.97
N PHE A 609 39.71 4.47 10.00
CA PHE A 609 39.49 3.77 11.27
C PHE A 609 38.32 4.37 12.07
N LEU A 610 38.24 5.68 12.17
CA LEU A 610 37.15 6.39 12.86
C LEU A 610 35.81 6.21 12.10
N ARG A 611 35.86 6.13 10.78
CA ARG A 611 34.73 5.83 9.93
C ARG A 611 34.08 4.48 10.29
N HIS A 612 34.87 3.45 10.57
CA HIS A 612 34.35 2.14 11.00
C HIS A 612 33.67 2.18 12.36
N ILE A 613 34.26 2.87 13.36
CA ILE A 613 33.66 2.97 14.71
C ILE A 613 32.29 3.66 14.67
N VAL A 614 32.16 4.69 13.85
CA VAL A 614 30.93 5.47 13.72
C VAL A 614 29.89 4.74 12.87
N TYR A 615 30.33 3.88 11.95
CA TYR A 615 29.43 3.12 11.08
C TYR A 615 28.51 2.16 11.84
N TYR A 616 28.99 1.49 12.89
CA TYR A 616 28.16 0.52 13.61
C TYR A 616 26.94 1.13 14.32
N PRO A 617 27.07 2.23 15.09
CA PRO A 617 25.90 2.92 15.64
C PRO A 617 24.94 3.42 14.57
N TYR A 618 25.47 3.98 13.48
CA TYR A 618 24.68 4.42 12.33
C TYR A 618 23.93 3.26 11.67
N PHE A 619 24.60 2.11 11.46
CA PHE A 619 23.98 0.91 10.91
C PHE A 619 22.87 0.36 11.79
N LEU A 620 23.04 0.33 13.11
CA LEU A 620 22.00 -0.08 14.06
C LEU A 620 20.78 0.86 13.98
N LEU A 621 21.00 2.15 13.83
CA LEU A 621 19.92 3.13 13.63
C LEU A 621 19.23 2.97 12.28
N LEU A 622 19.96 2.63 11.21
CA LEU A 622 19.38 2.29 9.91
C LEU A 622 18.47 1.05 9.99
N VAL A 623 18.89 0.03 10.75
CA VAL A 623 18.09 -1.16 11.00
C VAL A 623 16.82 -0.81 11.79
N ALA A 624 16.98 0.01 12.85
CA ALA A 624 15.86 0.46 13.68
C ALA A 624 14.88 1.40 12.96
N ALA A 625 15.33 2.15 11.95
CA ALA A 625 14.47 3.03 11.15
C ALA A 625 13.39 2.28 10.35
N GLY A 626 13.47 0.94 10.26
CA GLY A 626 12.50 0.11 9.54
C GLY A 626 12.51 0.37 8.02
N ASP A 627 11.87 -0.50 7.27
CA ASP A 627 11.51 -0.23 5.88
C ASP A 627 10.11 0.36 5.88
N ASN A 628 9.97 1.64 5.57
CA ASN A 628 8.67 2.29 5.37
C ASN A 628 8.03 1.80 4.05
N ASN A 629 7.87 0.48 3.91
CA ASN A 629 7.29 -0.09 2.69
C ASN A 629 5.76 0.05 2.59
N ASN A 630 5.05 0.59 3.62
CA ASN A 630 3.58 0.48 3.68
C ASN A 630 2.82 1.76 4.08
N LYS A 631 3.36 2.97 3.93
CA LYS A 631 2.62 4.17 4.40
C LYS A 631 2.30 5.24 3.36
N PHE A 632 2.66 5.05 2.08
CA PHE A 632 2.34 6.05 1.03
C PHE A 632 2.00 5.35 -0.29
N ASP A 633 0.93 4.53 -0.30
CA ASP A 633 0.18 4.16 -1.50
C ASP A 633 -1.27 4.63 -1.32
#